data_240e5b457b4997e47757e952ad86621b
#
_entry.id   240e5b457b4997e47757e952ad86621b
#
_cell.length_a   1.000
_cell.length_b   1.000
_cell.length_c   1.000
_cell.angle_alpha   90.00
_cell.angle_beta   90.00
_cell.angle_gamma   90.00
#
_symmetry.space_group_name_H-M   'P 1'
#
loop_
_entity.id
_entity.type
_entity.pdbx_description
1 polymer ?
#
loop_
_entity_poly.entity_id
_entity_poly.type
_entity_poly.pdbx_seq_one_letter_code
_entity_poly.pdbx_strand_id
1 'polypeptide(L)'
;MYSYASLCRALAATDAPQEEACLLLAHFCGVGRAELLCDRDRLYGNDALDAAVRQRLTGYPLQYILGEWYFFGCRFRVSPACLIPRPDTEVLVEAGLERAEKGAVVADLCTGSGCIATALLVSRHDIALCAALELFPETLALAQENAARNGVGDRFLPICADLLTDGADRLHAALRGRLPERQDARLDMILSNPPYIRRAELPGLAQELAYEPRAALDGGEDGLTFYRAILNRFGDLLRPGGWLLLEIGCGQANDLLRLAVEAGGWTDAEVRQDLGGRDRVICLRRTV
;
A
#
# COMPACT_ATOMS: atom_id res chain seq x y z
N MET A 1 33.58 -6.85 -7.13
CA MET A 1 33.55 -7.57 -5.83
C MET A 1 33.56 -6.59 -4.69
N TYR A 2 32.73 -6.80 -3.66
CA TYR A 2 32.56 -5.92 -2.50
C TYR A 2 32.73 -6.72 -1.20
N SER A 3 33.37 -6.13 -0.21
CA SER A 3 33.16 -6.56 1.16
C SER A 3 31.98 -5.80 1.76
N TYR A 4 31.40 -6.29 2.86
CA TYR A 4 30.34 -5.57 3.55
C TYR A 4 30.76 -4.13 3.90
N ALA A 5 31.96 -3.95 4.42
CA ALA A 5 32.49 -2.64 4.76
C ALA A 5 32.67 -1.72 3.53
N SER A 6 33.14 -2.25 2.40
CA SER A 6 33.29 -1.46 1.17
C SER A 6 31.96 -1.09 0.53
N LEU A 7 30.96 -1.99 0.59
CA LEU A 7 29.63 -1.73 0.07
C LEU A 7 28.88 -0.68 0.90
N CYS A 8 28.96 -0.73 2.24
CA CYS A 8 28.44 0.34 3.09
C CYS A 8 29.04 1.71 2.74
N ARG A 9 30.35 1.77 2.45
CA ARG A 9 30.96 3.05 2.01
C ARG A 9 30.46 3.49 0.63
N ALA A 10 30.29 2.57 -0.30
CA ALA A 10 29.76 2.88 -1.63
C ALA A 10 28.32 3.43 -1.56
N LEU A 11 27.51 2.92 -0.65
CA LEU A 11 26.13 3.31 -0.42
C LEU A 11 25.96 4.46 0.60
N ALA A 12 27.02 5.13 1.02
CA ALA A 12 26.99 6.14 2.10
C ALA A 12 26.03 7.32 1.84
N ALA A 13 25.61 7.54 0.60
CA ALA A 13 24.63 8.57 0.23
C ALA A 13 23.17 8.13 0.38
N THR A 14 22.91 6.84 0.67
CA THR A 14 21.54 6.33 0.92
C THR A 14 21.16 6.49 2.40
N ASP A 15 19.86 6.38 2.70
CA ASP A 15 19.36 6.58 4.06
C ASP A 15 19.78 5.47 5.04
N ALA A 16 20.02 4.25 4.55
CA ALA A 16 20.34 3.08 5.39
C ALA A 16 21.46 2.19 4.80
N PRO A 17 22.69 2.73 4.61
CA PRO A 17 23.74 2.05 3.85
C PRO A 17 24.14 0.67 4.41
N GLN A 18 24.07 0.47 5.73
CA GLN A 18 24.38 -0.81 6.37
C GLN A 18 23.30 -1.86 6.07
N GLU A 19 22.04 -1.47 6.12
CA GLU A 19 20.92 -2.35 5.85
C GLU A 19 20.86 -2.70 4.38
N GLU A 20 20.98 -1.71 3.50
CA GLU A 20 21.01 -1.92 2.05
C GLU A 20 22.15 -2.83 1.61
N ALA A 21 23.36 -2.67 2.18
CA ALA A 21 24.49 -3.55 1.93
C ALA A 21 24.20 -4.99 2.36
N CYS A 22 23.59 -5.20 3.55
CA CYS A 22 23.15 -6.53 3.99
C CYS A 22 22.15 -7.15 3.02
N LEU A 23 21.12 -6.40 2.62
CA LEU A 23 20.05 -6.89 1.72
C LEU A 23 20.61 -7.26 0.34
N LEU A 24 21.46 -6.42 -0.24
CA LEU A 24 22.08 -6.70 -1.55
C LEU A 24 22.98 -7.93 -1.49
N LEU A 25 23.84 -8.06 -0.48
CA LEU A 25 24.71 -9.22 -0.33
C LEU A 25 23.93 -10.50 -0.03
N ALA A 26 22.89 -10.42 0.79
CA ALA A 26 22.01 -11.54 1.07
C ALA A 26 21.30 -12.01 -0.21
N HIS A 27 20.73 -11.07 -0.98
CA HIS A 27 19.96 -11.40 -2.19
C HIS A 27 20.83 -11.97 -3.31
N PHE A 28 21.96 -11.32 -3.63
CA PHE A 28 22.77 -11.69 -4.79
C PHE A 28 23.87 -12.72 -4.50
N CYS A 29 24.27 -12.86 -3.24
CA CYS A 29 25.36 -13.78 -2.84
C CYS A 29 24.91 -14.87 -1.85
N GLY A 30 23.67 -14.83 -1.36
CA GLY A 30 23.14 -15.83 -0.42
C GLY A 30 23.77 -15.78 0.97
N VAL A 31 24.28 -14.62 1.38
CA VAL A 31 25.06 -14.48 2.62
C VAL A 31 24.19 -13.95 3.75
N GLY A 32 24.17 -14.65 4.88
CA GLY A 32 23.41 -14.24 6.05
C GLY A 32 24.04 -13.04 6.80
N ARG A 33 23.19 -12.20 7.44
CA ARG A 33 23.62 -11.02 8.20
C ARG A 33 24.68 -11.35 9.25
N ALA A 34 24.57 -12.48 9.95
CA ALA A 34 25.54 -12.92 10.95
C ALA A 34 26.93 -13.15 10.33
N GLU A 35 27.00 -13.81 9.17
CA GLU A 35 28.26 -14.04 8.46
C GLU A 35 28.92 -12.72 8.02
N LEU A 36 28.13 -11.78 7.49
CA LEU A 36 28.59 -10.46 7.08
C LEU A 36 29.17 -9.65 8.25
N LEU A 37 28.62 -9.80 9.45
CA LEU A 37 29.11 -9.09 10.65
C LEU A 37 30.32 -9.75 11.28
N CYS A 38 30.48 -11.09 11.14
CA CYS A 38 31.64 -11.83 11.64
C CYS A 38 32.90 -11.56 10.82
N ASP A 39 32.78 -11.41 9.50
CA ASP A 39 33.92 -11.12 8.59
C ASP A 39 33.51 -9.99 7.62
N ARG A 40 33.69 -8.77 8.07
CA ARG A 40 33.26 -7.56 7.34
C ARG A 40 34.11 -7.24 6.11
N ASP A 41 35.31 -7.87 6.00
CA ASP A 41 36.25 -7.62 4.93
C ASP A 41 36.28 -8.76 3.88
N ARG A 42 35.58 -9.87 4.15
CA ARG A 42 35.41 -10.93 3.15
C ARG A 42 34.75 -10.41 1.88
N LEU A 43 35.35 -10.77 0.74
CA LEU A 43 34.90 -10.30 -0.57
C LEU A 43 33.79 -11.21 -1.14
N TYR A 44 32.74 -10.57 -1.61
CA TYR A 44 31.61 -11.17 -2.31
C TYR A 44 31.41 -10.46 -3.65
N GLY A 45 30.82 -11.13 -4.62
CA GLY A 45 30.42 -10.45 -5.84
C GLY A 45 30.22 -11.40 -7.01
N ASN A 46 29.34 -10.94 -7.86
CA ASN A 46 29.04 -11.46 -9.17
C ASN A 46 28.54 -10.31 -10.05
N ASP A 47 28.35 -10.55 -11.34
CA ASP A 47 27.93 -9.51 -12.30
C ASP A 47 26.56 -8.92 -11.94
N ALA A 48 25.66 -9.72 -11.34
CA ALA A 48 24.33 -9.27 -10.92
C ALA A 48 24.40 -8.28 -9.75
N LEU A 49 25.24 -8.56 -8.73
CA LEU A 49 25.49 -7.61 -7.64
C LEU A 49 26.12 -6.32 -8.14
N ASP A 50 27.11 -6.41 -9.05
CA ASP A 50 27.76 -5.22 -9.62
C ASP A 50 26.76 -4.35 -10.40
N ALA A 51 25.83 -4.98 -11.13
CA ALA A 51 24.75 -4.26 -11.83
C ALA A 51 23.77 -3.61 -10.85
N ALA A 52 23.34 -4.33 -9.81
CA ALA A 52 22.44 -3.87 -8.76
C ALA A 52 23.02 -2.65 -8.02
N VAL A 53 24.29 -2.71 -7.63
CA VAL A 53 24.97 -1.59 -6.95
C VAL A 53 25.03 -0.37 -7.86
N ARG A 54 25.42 -0.52 -9.13
CA ARG A 54 25.41 0.60 -10.08
C ARG A 54 24.03 1.23 -10.22
N GLN A 55 22.98 0.40 -10.31
CA GLN A 55 21.60 0.88 -10.43
C GLN A 55 21.17 1.60 -9.15
N ARG A 56 21.48 1.06 -7.96
CA ARG A 56 21.16 1.70 -6.68
C ARG A 56 21.82 3.08 -6.55
N LEU A 57 23.04 3.22 -6.99
CA LEU A 57 23.78 4.49 -6.97
C LEU A 57 23.20 5.58 -7.89
N THR A 58 22.29 5.25 -8.80
CA THR A 58 21.51 6.23 -9.58
C THR A 58 20.25 6.71 -8.84
N GLY A 59 20.03 6.27 -7.59
CA GLY A 59 18.80 6.56 -6.84
C GLY A 59 17.64 5.61 -7.17
N TYR A 60 17.87 4.53 -7.95
CA TYR A 60 16.82 3.55 -8.24
C TYR A 60 16.44 2.79 -6.96
N PRO A 61 15.13 2.61 -6.66
CA PRO A 61 14.67 2.01 -5.41
C PRO A 61 15.25 0.61 -5.19
N LEU A 62 15.79 0.37 -3.99
CA LEU A 62 16.33 -0.94 -3.60
C LEU A 62 15.29 -2.04 -3.75
N GLN A 63 14.04 -1.76 -3.38
CA GLN A 63 12.93 -2.71 -3.43
C GLN A 63 12.68 -3.23 -4.86
N TYR A 64 12.77 -2.35 -5.85
CA TYR A 64 12.65 -2.77 -7.25
C TYR A 64 13.87 -3.54 -7.76
N ILE A 65 15.07 -3.27 -7.23
CA ILE A 65 16.28 -4.07 -7.52
C ILE A 65 16.12 -5.49 -6.97
N LEU A 66 15.58 -5.63 -5.76
CA LEU A 66 15.33 -6.92 -5.13
C LEU A 66 14.11 -7.64 -5.72
N GLY A 67 13.19 -6.90 -6.35
CA GLY A 67 11.94 -7.41 -6.92
C GLY A 67 10.91 -7.84 -5.87
N GLU A 68 11.21 -7.65 -4.59
CA GLU A 68 10.32 -8.01 -3.48
C GLU A 68 10.55 -7.14 -2.24
N TRP A 69 9.51 -7.02 -1.43
CA TRP A 69 9.55 -6.28 -0.19
C TRP A 69 8.66 -6.90 0.88
N TYR A 70 8.90 -6.55 2.14
CA TYR A 70 8.10 -7.00 3.27
C TYR A 70 7.17 -5.88 3.74
N PHE A 71 5.95 -6.26 4.09
CA PHE A 71 4.95 -5.36 4.68
C PHE A 71 4.03 -6.19 5.58
N PHE A 72 3.84 -5.74 6.81
CA PHE A 72 2.96 -6.36 7.81
C PHE A 72 3.19 -7.89 7.96
N GLY A 73 4.45 -8.31 8.00
CA GLY A 73 4.84 -9.73 8.10
C GLY A 73 4.64 -10.57 6.84
N CYS A 74 4.11 -10.01 5.77
CA CYS A 74 3.90 -10.65 4.48
C CYS A 74 5.00 -10.26 3.48
N ARG A 75 5.25 -11.12 2.47
CA ARG A 75 6.22 -10.89 1.41
C ARG A 75 5.52 -10.58 0.10
N PHE A 76 5.86 -9.45 -0.49
CA PHE A 76 5.25 -8.94 -1.72
C PHE A 76 6.26 -8.86 -2.84
N ARG A 77 5.88 -9.28 -4.05
CA ARG A 77 6.56 -8.84 -5.26
C ARG A 77 6.26 -7.37 -5.48
N VAL A 78 7.27 -6.63 -5.88
CA VAL A 78 7.17 -5.21 -6.26
C VAL A 78 7.88 -4.96 -7.57
N SER A 79 7.37 -4.01 -8.33
CA SER A 79 7.92 -3.60 -9.62
C SER A 79 7.56 -2.13 -9.87
N PRO A 80 8.14 -1.46 -10.86
CA PRO A 80 7.76 -0.09 -11.22
C PRO A 80 6.29 0.09 -11.62
N ALA A 81 5.50 -0.98 -11.71
CA ALA A 81 4.05 -0.91 -11.94
C ALA A 81 3.25 -0.56 -10.67
N CYS A 82 3.82 -0.60 -9.46
CA CYS A 82 3.09 -0.33 -8.22
C CYS A 82 3.90 0.55 -7.26
N LEU A 83 3.19 1.27 -6.38
CA LEU A 83 3.81 1.92 -5.22
C LEU A 83 4.48 0.86 -4.34
N ILE A 84 5.69 1.15 -3.86
CA ILE A 84 6.37 0.30 -2.88
C ILE A 84 5.61 0.39 -1.54
N PRO A 85 5.22 -0.74 -0.91
CA PRO A 85 4.56 -0.73 0.39
C PRO A 85 5.36 0.07 1.44
N ARG A 86 4.70 1.00 2.13
CA ARG A 86 5.31 1.88 3.13
C ARG A 86 5.03 1.41 4.55
N PRO A 87 5.99 1.48 5.48
CA PRO A 87 5.74 1.14 6.89
C PRO A 87 4.59 1.95 7.51
N ASP A 88 4.46 3.23 7.15
CA ASP A 88 3.40 4.10 7.66
C ASP A 88 1.99 3.58 7.31
N THR A 89 1.83 2.86 6.18
CA THR A 89 0.57 2.24 5.76
C THR A 89 0.15 1.08 6.69
N GLU A 90 1.05 0.54 7.51
CA GLU A 90 0.72 -0.51 8.48
C GLU A 90 -0.29 -0.01 9.52
N VAL A 91 -0.29 1.29 9.85
CA VAL A 91 -1.30 1.93 10.72
C VAL A 91 -2.72 1.78 10.15
N LEU A 92 -2.86 1.84 8.82
CA LEU A 92 -4.15 1.62 8.16
C LEU A 92 -4.63 0.18 8.31
N VAL A 93 -3.72 -0.79 8.15
CA VAL A 93 -4.03 -2.22 8.36
C VAL A 93 -4.43 -2.48 9.82
N GLU A 94 -3.68 -1.96 10.79
CA GLU A 94 -4.00 -2.08 12.23
C GLU A 94 -5.38 -1.50 12.54
N ALA A 95 -5.69 -0.31 12.04
CA ALA A 95 -6.99 0.32 12.20
C ALA A 95 -8.12 -0.55 11.60
N GLY A 96 -7.87 -1.21 10.48
CA GLY A 96 -8.79 -2.15 9.85
C GLY A 96 -9.01 -3.42 10.67
N LEU A 97 -7.93 -4.02 11.18
CA LEU A 97 -7.98 -5.24 12.00
C LEU A 97 -8.78 -5.07 13.28
N GLU A 98 -8.67 -3.91 13.94
CA GLU A 98 -9.43 -3.59 15.16
C GLU A 98 -10.93 -3.48 14.92
N ARG A 99 -11.35 -3.10 13.69
CA ARG A 99 -12.75 -2.84 13.33
C ARG A 99 -13.40 -3.95 12.53
N ALA A 100 -12.60 -4.87 11.98
CA ALA A 100 -13.12 -5.96 11.17
C ALA A 100 -13.94 -6.93 12.03
N GLU A 101 -15.20 -7.12 11.67
CA GLU A 101 -16.10 -8.11 12.27
C GLU A 101 -15.90 -9.49 11.60
N LYS A 102 -16.32 -10.56 12.28
CA LYS A 102 -16.32 -11.90 11.69
C LYS A 102 -17.24 -11.95 10.46
N GLY A 103 -16.75 -12.51 9.38
CA GLY A 103 -17.48 -12.60 8.11
C GLY A 103 -17.55 -11.28 7.34
N ALA A 104 -16.74 -10.28 7.73
CA ALA A 104 -16.72 -8.98 7.07
C ALA A 104 -16.39 -9.09 5.57
N VAL A 105 -17.07 -8.28 4.79
CA VAL A 105 -16.75 -8.02 3.37
C VAL A 105 -16.16 -6.63 3.29
N VAL A 106 -14.92 -6.55 2.86
CA VAL A 106 -14.15 -5.31 2.85
C VAL A 106 -13.74 -4.93 1.43
N ALA A 107 -13.39 -3.66 1.21
CA ALA A 107 -12.79 -3.22 -0.04
C ALA A 107 -11.49 -2.46 0.25
N ASP A 108 -10.49 -2.68 -0.61
CA ASP A 108 -9.23 -1.94 -0.68
C ASP A 108 -9.21 -1.16 -2.00
N LEU A 109 -9.37 0.17 -1.91
CA LEU A 109 -9.40 1.04 -3.08
C LEU A 109 -8.00 1.59 -3.36
N CYS A 110 -7.61 1.63 -4.64
CA CYS A 110 -6.23 1.92 -5.07
C CYS A 110 -5.25 0.89 -4.50
N THR A 111 -5.55 -0.39 -4.69
CA THR A 111 -4.87 -1.50 -3.98
C THR A 111 -3.39 -1.62 -4.26
N GLY A 112 -2.89 -1.09 -5.40
CA GLY A 112 -1.48 -1.12 -5.76
C GLY A 112 -0.92 -2.54 -5.79
N SER A 113 0.07 -2.82 -4.96
CA SER A 113 0.66 -4.16 -4.80
C SER A 113 -0.27 -5.18 -4.13
N GLY A 114 -1.44 -4.77 -3.65
CA GLY A 114 -2.36 -5.60 -2.86
C GLY A 114 -1.95 -5.75 -1.40
N CYS A 115 -1.05 -4.91 -0.90
CA CYS A 115 -0.45 -5.09 0.42
C CYS A 115 -1.46 -4.92 1.57
N ILE A 116 -2.36 -3.94 1.50
CA ILE A 116 -3.39 -3.71 2.52
C ILE A 116 -4.38 -4.88 2.54
N ALA A 117 -4.99 -5.20 1.38
CA ALA A 117 -5.94 -6.31 1.25
C ALA A 117 -5.35 -7.64 1.71
N THR A 118 -4.13 -7.97 1.27
CA THR A 118 -3.45 -9.22 1.60
C THR A 118 -3.11 -9.28 3.09
N ALA A 119 -2.57 -8.21 3.68
CA ALA A 119 -2.22 -8.17 5.09
C ALA A 119 -3.46 -8.37 5.99
N LEU A 120 -4.58 -7.72 5.67
CA LEU A 120 -5.86 -7.93 6.35
C LEU A 120 -6.32 -9.39 6.28
N LEU A 121 -6.32 -9.98 5.09
CA LEU A 121 -6.79 -11.35 4.85
C LEU A 121 -5.90 -12.41 5.50
N VAL A 122 -4.57 -12.19 5.57
CA VAL A 122 -3.62 -13.07 6.27
C VAL A 122 -3.82 -12.98 7.77
N SER A 123 -3.97 -11.77 8.31
CA SER A 123 -4.09 -11.53 9.75
C SER A 123 -5.46 -11.96 10.31
N ARG A 124 -6.53 -11.90 9.49
CA ARG A 124 -7.91 -12.26 9.87
C ARG A 124 -8.49 -13.29 8.91
N HIS A 125 -8.40 -14.57 9.31
CA HIS A 125 -8.95 -15.67 8.52
C HIS A 125 -10.48 -15.67 8.44
N ASP A 126 -11.15 -14.95 9.32
CA ASP A 126 -12.60 -14.81 9.40
C ASP A 126 -13.16 -13.62 8.60
N ILE A 127 -12.34 -12.81 7.94
CA ILE A 127 -12.81 -11.90 6.89
C ILE A 127 -13.21 -12.74 5.68
N ALA A 128 -14.47 -12.57 5.23
CA ALA A 128 -15.03 -13.38 4.16
C ALA A 128 -14.45 -13.05 2.78
N LEU A 129 -14.26 -11.77 2.49
CA LEU A 129 -13.81 -11.29 1.18
C LEU A 129 -13.17 -9.91 1.29
N CYS A 130 -12.12 -9.67 0.51
CA CYS A 130 -11.61 -8.33 0.24
C CYS A 130 -11.66 -8.05 -1.27
N ALA A 131 -12.46 -7.06 -1.67
CA ALA A 131 -12.51 -6.56 -3.04
C ALA A 131 -11.39 -5.52 -3.22
N ALA A 132 -10.50 -5.76 -4.17
CA ALA A 132 -9.32 -4.94 -4.43
C ALA A 132 -9.47 -4.20 -5.76
N LEU A 133 -9.65 -2.88 -5.70
CA LEU A 133 -9.88 -2.04 -6.88
C LEU A 133 -8.59 -1.35 -7.29
N GLU A 134 -8.23 -1.51 -8.56
CA GLU A 134 -7.04 -0.93 -9.17
C GLU A 134 -7.34 -0.45 -10.59
N LEU A 135 -6.71 0.66 -10.96
CA LEU A 135 -6.87 1.26 -12.29
C LEU A 135 -6.12 0.48 -13.38
N PHE A 136 -4.89 0.04 -13.09
CA PHE A 136 -3.99 -0.55 -14.07
C PHE A 136 -4.03 -2.08 -14.02
N PRO A 137 -4.33 -2.75 -15.17
CA PRO A 137 -4.41 -4.21 -15.22
C PRO A 137 -3.11 -4.92 -14.80
N GLU A 138 -1.94 -4.37 -15.15
CA GLU A 138 -0.65 -4.93 -14.77
C GLU A 138 -0.40 -4.85 -13.25
N THR A 139 -0.79 -3.75 -12.63
CA THR A 139 -0.70 -3.57 -11.17
C THR A 139 -1.65 -4.52 -10.46
N LEU A 140 -2.88 -4.65 -10.97
CA LEU A 140 -3.86 -5.59 -10.42
C LEU A 140 -3.41 -7.05 -10.55
N ALA A 141 -2.78 -7.42 -11.66
CA ALA A 141 -2.22 -8.77 -11.84
C ALA A 141 -1.12 -9.06 -10.80
N LEU A 142 -0.27 -8.06 -10.50
CA LEU A 142 0.74 -8.16 -9.45
C LEU A 142 0.10 -8.32 -8.06
N ALA A 143 -0.97 -7.57 -7.76
CA ALA A 143 -1.73 -7.70 -6.51
C ALA A 143 -2.33 -9.10 -6.35
N GLN A 144 -2.92 -9.66 -7.41
CA GLN A 144 -3.45 -11.02 -7.43
C GLN A 144 -2.36 -12.07 -7.18
N GLU A 145 -1.19 -11.92 -7.81
CA GLU A 145 -0.05 -12.80 -7.57
C GLU A 145 0.38 -12.73 -6.10
N ASN A 146 0.47 -11.53 -5.53
CA ASN A 146 0.84 -11.33 -4.13
C ASN A 146 -0.16 -11.96 -3.17
N ALA A 147 -1.45 -11.82 -3.41
CA ALA A 147 -2.51 -12.47 -2.61
C ALA A 147 -2.40 -14.01 -2.69
N ALA A 148 -2.18 -14.56 -3.89
CA ALA A 148 -2.01 -16.00 -4.06
C ALA A 148 -0.74 -16.53 -3.37
N ARG A 149 0.40 -15.83 -3.46
CA ARG A 149 1.66 -16.17 -2.79
C ARG A 149 1.55 -16.18 -1.27
N ASN A 150 0.69 -15.34 -0.71
CA ASN A 150 0.42 -15.28 0.73
C ASN A 150 -0.78 -16.15 1.16
N GLY A 151 -1.32 -17.01 0.27
CA GLY A 151 -2.33 -18.01 0.58
C GLY A 151 -3.74 -17.47 0.80
N VAL A 152 -4.06 -16.28 0.25
CA VAL A 152 -5.38 -15.62 0.45
C VAL A 152 -6.10 -15.31 -0.88
N GLY A 153 -5.65 -15.89 -1.99
CA GLY A 153 -6.18 -15.61 -3.33
C GLY A 153 -7.68 -15.88 -3.49
N ASP A 154 -8.24 -16.86 -2.82
CA ASP A 154 -9.68 -17.23 -2.86
C ASP A 154 -10.59 -16.20 -2.19
N ARG A 155 -10.05 -15.39 -1.29
CA ARG A 155 -10.76 -14.31 -0.59
C ARG A 155 -10.39 -12.92 -1.12
N PHE A 156 -9.51 -12.85 -2.12
CA PHE A 156 -9.10 -11.63 -2.81
C PHE A 156 -9.90 -11.50 -4.12
N LEU A 157 -10.75 -10.47 -4.23
CA LEU A 157 -11.56 -10.23 -5.42
C LEU A 157 -10.98 -9.05 -6.22
N PRO A 158 -10.25 -9.30 -7.33
CA PRO A 158 -9.65 -8.23 -8.11
C PRO A 158 -10.69 -7.51 -8.98
N ILE A 159 -10.62 -6.18 -9.04
CA ILE A 159 -11.51 -5.33 -9.83
C ILE A 159 -10.69 -4.28 -10.56
N CYS A 160 -10.62 -4.39 -11.90
CA CYS A 160 -9.98 -3.38 -12.73
C CYS A 160 -10.97 -2.27 -13.05
N ALA A 161 -10.81 -1.09 -12.45
CA ALA A 161 -11.71 0.04 -12.65
C ALA A 161 -11.07 1.37 -12.22
N ASP A 162 -11.53 2.46 -12.79
CA ASP A 162 -11.14 3.80 -12.40
C ASP A 162 -12.05 4.29 -11.24
N LEU A 163 -11.42 4.53 -10.08
CA LEU A 163 -12.09 5.06 -8.88
C LEU A 163 -12.85 6.36 -9.17
N LEU A 164 -12.32 7.19 -10.06
CA LEU A 164 -12.89 8.50 -10.38
C LEU A 164 -14.09 8.42 -11.33
N THR A 165 -14.30 7.31 -12.03
CA THR A 165 -15.36 7.17 -13.04
C THR A 165 -16.34 6.03 -12.78
N ASP A 166 -15.97 4.79 -13.03
CA ASP A 166 -16.85 3.61 -12.96
C ASP A 166 -16.59 2.68 -11.76
N GLY A 167 -15.61 3.02 -10.92
CA GLY A 167 -15.13 2.15 -9.83
C GLY A 167 -16.22 1.72 -8.85
N ALA A 168 -17.11 2.64 -8.44
CA ALA A 168 -18.18 2.31 -7.49
C ALA A 168 -19.19 1.32 -8.09
N ASP A 169 -19.59 1.54 -9.35
CA ASP A 169 -20.54 0.66 -10.05
C ASP A 169 -19.95 -0.73 -10.30
N ARG A 170 -18.69 -0.79 -10.72
CA ARG A 170 -17.98 -2.05 -10.94
C ARG A 170 -17.75 -2.83 -9.64
N LEU A 171 -17.40 -2.14 -8.57
CA LEU A 171 -17.26 -2.74 -7.26
C LEU A 171 -18.60 -3.35 -6.80
N HIS A 172 -19.68 -2.60 -6.89
CA HIS A 172 -21.01 -3.09 -6.53
C HIS A 172 -21.43 -4.30 -7.40
N ALA A 173 -21.25 -4.23 -8.71
CA ALA A 173 -21.57 -5.34 -9.61
C ALA A 173 -20.74 -6.60 -9.28
N ALA A 174 -19.45 -6.46 -9.02
CA ALA A 174 -18.55 -7.56 -8.66
C ALA A 174 -18.97 -8.22 -7.34
N LEU A 175 -19.32 -7.42 -6.31
CA LEU A 175 -19.80 -7.93 -5.02
C LEU A 175 -21.11 -8.70 -5.18
N ARG A 176 -22.07 -8.19 -5.93
CA ARG A 176 -23.33 -8.90 -6.24
C ARG A 176 -23.10 -10.23 -6.96
N GLY A 177 -22.16 -10.28 -7.88
CA GLY A 177 -21.80 -11.51 -8.58
C GLY A 177 -21.09 -12.53 -7.67
N ARG A 178 -20.27 -12.06 -6.74
CA ARG A 178 -19.46 -12.94 -5.85
C ARG A 178 -20.23 -13.42 -4.62
N LEU A 179 -21.21 -12.63 -4.14
CA LEU A 179 -21.98 -12.87 -2.91
C LEU A 179 -23.48 -12.77 -3.20
N PRO A 180 -24.05 -13.66 -4.02
CA PRO A 180 -25.46 -13.58 -4.43
C PRO A 180 -26.45 -13.74 -3.26
N GLU A 181 -26.02 -14.36 -2.15
CA GLU A 181 -26.78 -14.51 -0.91
C GLU A 181 -26.88 -13.21 -0.08
N ARG A 182 -25.96 -12.27 -0.29
CA ARG A 182 -26.04 -10.92 0.31
C ARG A 182 -26.93 -10.02 -0.55
N GLN A 183 -28.18 -9.86 -0.15
CA GLN A 183 -29.19 -9.13 -0.92
C GLN A 183 -28.82 -7.67 -1.20
N ASP A 184 -28.14 -7.00 -0.27
CA ASP A 184 -27.74 -5.60 -0.37
C ASP A 184 -26.33 -5.38 -0.96
N ALA A 185 -25.51 -6.44 -1.07
CA ALA A 185 -24.13 -6.39 -1.54
C ALA A 185 -23.29 -5.25 -0.92
N ARG A 186 -23.61 -4.86 0.35
CA ARG A 186 -22.90 -3.78 1.04
C ARG A 186 -21.64 -4.26 1.72
N LEU A 187 -20.70 -3.33 1.85
CA LEU A 187 -19.42 -3.53 2.52
C LEU A 187 -19.54 -3.24 4.02
N ASP A 188 -18.77 -3.98 4.80
CA ASP A 188 -18.58 -3.70 6.23
C ASP A 188 -17.51 -2.64 6.44
N MET A 189 -16.51 -2.57 5.52
CA MET A 189 -15.39 -1.64 5.62
C MET A 189 -14.81 -1.33 4.25
N ILE A 190 -14.37 -0.09 4.07
CA ILE A 190 -13.53 0.36 2.96
C ILE A 190 -12.23 0.88 3.53
N LEU A 191 -11.10 0.45 2.95
CA LEU A 191 -9.77 0.98 3.21
C LEU A 191 -9.22 1.57 1.92
N SER A 192 -8.37 2.58 2.02
CA SER A 192 -7.62 3.10 0.87
C SER A 192 -6.38 3.86 1.31
N ASN A 193 -5.28 3.64 0.59
CA ASN A 193 -4.15 4.57 0.49
C ASN A 193 -4.17 5.19 -0.91
N PRO A 194 -5.00 6.21 -1.15
CA PRO A 194 -5.14 6.80 -2.47
C PRO A 194 -4.01 7.79 -2.74
N PRO A 195 -3.75 8.16 -3.99
CA PRO A 195 -2.82 9.24 -4.32
C PRO A 195 -3.26 10.56 -3.64
N TYR A 196 -2.35 11.18 -2.88
CA TYR A 196 -2.68 12.36 -2.06
C TYR A 196 -1.67 13.51 -2.16
N ILE A 197 -0.61 13.36 -2.96
CA ILE A 197 0.39 14.43 -3.11
C ILE A 197 -0.15 15.50 -4.06
N ARG A 198 -0.06 16.76 -3.66
CA ARG A 198 -0.44 17.88 -4.52
C ARG A 198 0.41 17.88 -5.77
N ARG A 199 -0.21 18.08 -6.92
CA ARG A 199 0.50 18.07 -8.21
C ARG A 199 1.70 19.00 -8.25
N ALA A 200 1.59 20.16 -7.62
CA ALA A 200 2.67 21.14 -7.53
C ALA A 200 3.88 20.67 -6.70
N GLU A 201 3.70 19.70 -5.82
CA GLU A 201 4.75 19.16 -4.94
C GLU A 201 5.52 18.01 -5.60
N LEU A 202 4.96 17.35 -6.62
CA LEU A 202 5.57 16.20 -7.29
C LEU A 202 7.01 16.44 -7.79
N PRO A 203 7.36 17.60 -8.39
CA PRO A 203 8.73 17.85 -8.85
C PRO A 203 9.76 17.96 -7.74
N GLY A 204 9.33 18.23 -6.50
CA GLY A 204 10.21 18.38 -5.33
C GLY A 204 10.40 17.13 -4.49
N LEU A 205 9.82 15.99 -4.91
CA LEU A 205 9.91 14.75 -4.17
C LEU A 205 11.33 14.16 -4.22
N ALA A 206 11.63 13.25 -3.26
CA ALA A 206 12.88 12.52 -3.24
C ALA A 206 13.10 11.77 -4.57
N GLN A 207 14.36 11.70 -5.01
CA GLN A 207 14.74 11.12 -6.30
C GLN A 207 14.20 9.70 -6.52
N GLU A 208 14.13 8.89 -5.47
CA GLU A 208 13.60 7.52 -5.55
C GLU A 208 12.13 7.49 -5.98
N LEU A 209 11.31 8.44 -5.53
CA LEU A 209 9.90 8.54 -5.90
C LEU A 209 9.67 8.82 -7.40
N ALA A 210 10.67 9.37 -8.09
CA ALA A 210 10.60 9.59 -9.54
C ALA A 210 10.55 8.27 -10.35
N TYR A 211 10.94 7.14 -9.74
CA TYR A 211 10.87 5.81 -10.35
C TYR A 211 9.55 5.08 -10.07
N GLU A 212 8.74 5.60 -9.15
CA GLU A 212 7.43 5.03 -8.82
C GLU A 212 6.34 5.59 -9.75
N PRO A 213 5.21 4.85 -9.94
CA PRO A 213 4.16 5.31 -10.84
C PRO A 213 3.61 6.67 -10.40
N ARG A 214 3.69 7.67 -11.26
CA ARG A 214 3.16 9.00 -10.97
C ARG A 214 1.68 8.97 -10.59
N ALA A 215 0.90 8.08 -11.21
CA ALA A 215 -0.52 7.92 -10.90
C ALA A 215 -0.78 7.46 -9.46
N ALA A 216 0.18 6.79 -8.83
CA ALA A 216 0.08 6.39 -7.42
C ALA A 216 0.43 7.52 -6.44
N LEU A 217 0.93 8.67 -6.94
CA LEU A 217 1.38 9.81 -6.13
C LEU A 217 0.49 11.04 -6.32
N ASP A 218 0.03 11.32 -7.56
CA ASP A 218 -0.67 12.55 -7.97
C ASP A 218 -2.12 12.59 -7.44
N GLY A 219 -2.33 13.25 -6.32
CA GLY A 219 -3.65 13.49 -5.72
C GLY A 219 -4.46 14.63 -6.34
N GLY A 220 -3.98 15.21 -7.46
CA GLY A 220 -4.60 16.36 -8.12
C GLY A 220 -4.08 17.71 -7.60
N GLU A 221 -4.77 18.78 -7.93
CA GLU A 221 -4.34 20.17 -7.65
C GLU A 221 -4.09 20.41 -6.15
N ASP A 222 -5.01 19.94 -5.31
CA ASP A 222 -4.96 20.13 -3.86
C ASP A 222 -4.69 18.86 -3.04
N GLY A 223 -4.41 17.72 -3.73
CA GLY A 223 -4.16 16.43 -3.09
C GLY A 223 -5.42 15.74 -2.54
N LEU A 224 -6.62 16.24 -2.85
CA LEU A 224 -7.88 15.75 -2.26
C LEU A 224 -8.84 15.13 -3.28
N THR A 225 -8.43 14.97 -4.53
CA THR A 225 -9.30 14.49 -5.63
C THR A 225 -9.91 13.13 -5.32
N PHE A 226 -9.09 12.17 -4.90
CA PHE A 226 -9.53 10.81 -4.61
C PHE A 226 -10.41 10.74 -3.36
N TYR A 227 -10.11 11.51 -2.33
CA TYR A 227 -10.92 11.57 -1.11
C TYR A 227 -12.33 12.06 -1.39
N ARG A 228 -12.49 13.12 -2.21
CA ARG A 228 -13.82 13.59 -2.64
C ARG A 228 -14.59 12.50 -3.36
N ALA A 229 -13.94 11.78 -4.28
CA ALA A 229 -14.57 10.68 -5.00
C ALA A 229 -15.00 9.55 -4.06
N ILE A 230 -14.14 9.16 -3.12
CA ILE A 230 -14.42 8.09 -2.16
C ILE A 230 -15.60 8.48 -1.26
N LEU A 231 -15.58 9.66 -0.65
CA LEU A 231 -16.64 10.12 0.25
C LEU A 231 -17.99 10.21 -0.45
N ASN A 232 -18.04 10.70 -1.71
CA ASN A 232 -19.28 10.97 -2.42
C ASN A 232 -19.83 9.77 -3.20
N ARG A 233 -19.01 8.78 -3.57
CA ARG A 233 -19.41 7.70 -4.49
C ARG A 233 -19.35 6.32 -3.85
N PHE A 234 -18.44 6.09 -2.90
CA PHE A 234 -18.26 4.79 -2.28
C PHE A 234 -18.93 4.68 -0.91
N GLY A 235 -19.28 5.82 -0.30
CA GLY A 235 -19.98 5.84 0.99
C GLY A 235 -21.27 5.03 0.99
N ASP A 236 -22.04 5.08 -0.11
CA ASP A 236 -23.31 4.36 -0.24
C ASP A 236 -23.15 2.84 -0.40
N LEU A 237 -21.93 2.38 -0.67
CA LEU A 237 -21.61 0.96 -0.71
C LEU A 237 -21.34 0.38 0.70
N LEU A 238 -21.14 1.22 1.70
CA LEU A 238 -21.04 0.80 3.08
C LEU A 238 -22.43 0.54 3.68
N ARG A 239 -22.54 -0.49 4.52
CA ARG A 239 -23.72 -0.64 5.37
C ARG A 239 -23.79 0.47 6.43
N PRO A 240 -24.95 0.76 7.00
CA PRO A 240 -25.04 1.59 8.21
C PRO A 240 -24.14 0.99 9.32
N GLY A 241 -23.35 1.85 9.95
CA GLY A 241 -22.33 1.44 10.91
C GLY A 241 -21.04 0.88 10.34
N GLY A 242 -20.91 0.76 9.00
CA GLY A 242 -19.67 0.36 8.33
C GLY A 242 -18.59 1.45 8.42
N TRP A 243 -17.34 1.06 8.20
CA TRP A 243 -16.17 1.92 8.38
C TRP A 243 -15.53 2.33 7.05
N LEU A 244 -15.10 3.59 6.96
CA LEU A 244 -14.20 4.09 5.93
C LEU A 244 -12.89 4.50 6.60
N LEU A 245 -11.78 3.90 6.17
CA LEU A 245 -10.43 4.16 6.67
C LEU A 245 -9.56 4.65 5.51
N LEU A 246 -8.98 5.83 5.67
CA LEU A 246 -8.19 6.47 4.61
C LEU A 246 -6.80 6.84 5.14
N GLU A 247 -5.75 6.37 4.48
CA GLU A 247 -4.43 6.95 4.67
C GLU A 247 -4.42 8.38 4.15
N ILE A 248 -3.70 9.27 4.86
CA ILE A 248 -3.62 10.69 4.55
C ILE A 248 -2.19 11.20 4.56
N GLY A 249 -1.93 12.23 3.79
CA GLY A 249 -0.71 13.02 3.91
C GLY A 249 -0.68 13.80 5.22
N CYS A 250 0.52 13.99 5.76
CA CYS A 250 0.71 14.83 6.96
C CYS A 250 0.11 16.23 6.74
N GLY A 251 -0.80 16.63 7.64
CA GLY A 251 -1.48 17.93 7.58
C GLY A 251 -2.81 17.94 6.80
N GLN A 252 -3.25 16.83 6.19
CA GLN A 252 -4.53 16.77 5.47
C GLN A 252 -5.75 16.42 6.36
N ALA A 253 -5.55 16.07 7.63
CA ALA A 253 -6.62 15.60 8.51
C ALA A 253 -7.79 16.60 8.58
N ASN A 254 -7.53 17.88 8.80
CA ASN A 254 -8.58 18.91 8.88
C ASN A 254 -9.35 19.09 7.56
N ASP A 255 -8.66 19.00 6.42
CA ASP A 255 -9.30 19.10 5.12
C ASP A 255 -10.23 17.90 4.86
N LEU A 256 -9.81 16.69 5.24
CA LEU A 256 -10.66 15.50 5.12
C LEU A 256 -11.86 15.53 6.06
N LEU A 257 -11.68 15.96 7.30
CA LEU A 257 -12.80 16.12 8.24
C LEU A 257 -13.84 17.09 7.70
N ARG A 258 -13.41 18.21 7.10
CA ARG A 258 -14.30 19.16 6.44
C ARG A 258 -15.04 18.52 5.26
N LEU A 259 -14.32 17.80 4.38
CA LEU A 259 -14.93 17.09 3.25
C LEU A 259 -15.94 16.03 3.71
N ALA A 260 -15.67 15.32 4.79
CA ALA A 260 -16.61 14.35 5.36
C ALA A 260 -17.89 15.02 5.88
N VAL A 261 -17.78 16.17 6.52
CA VAL A 261 -18.94 16.98 6.96
C VAL A 261 -19.75 17.46 5.75
N GLU A 262 -19.09 17.98 4.71
CA GLU A 262 -19.74 18.47 3.48
C GLU A 262 -20.46 17.32 2.72
N ALA A 263 -19.84 16.13 2.64
CA ALA A 263 -20.43 14.96 2.01
C ALA A 263 -21.62 14.39 2.80
N GLY A 264 -21.63 14.58 4.14
CA GLY A 264 -22.67 14.07 5.04
C GLY A 264 -22.67 12.56 5.21
N GLY A 265 -23.43 12.07 6.18
CA GLY A 265 -23.59 10.63 6.43
C GLY A 265 -22.40 9.97 7.13
N TRP A 266 -21.54 10.74 7.79
CA TRP A 266 -20.35 10.26 8.52
C TRP A 266 -20.38 10.70 9.97
N THR A 267 -19.90 9.85 10.86
CA THR A 267 -19.75 10.07 12.31
C THR A 267 -18.49 9.40 12.83
N ASP A 268 -18.25 9.48 14.14
CA ASP A 268 -17.17 8.82 14.86
C ASP A 268 -15.79 9.04 14.20
N ALA A 269 -15.53 10.29 13.78
CA ALA A 269 -14.27 10.65 13.14
C ALA A 269 -13.11 10.51 14.13
N GLU A 270 -12.12 9.70 13.78
CA GLU A 270 -10.89 9.45 14.53
C GLU A 270 -9.69 9.68 13.61
N VAL A 271 -8.66 10.34 14.11
CA VAL A 271 -7.37 10.50 13.42
C VAL A 271 -6.34 9.67 14.16
N ARG A 272 -5.64 8.79 13.43
CA ARG A 272 -4.54 7.97 13.96
C ARG A 272 -3.21 8.49 13.46
N GLN A 273 -2.23 8.42 14.33
CA GLN A 273 -0.86 8.83 14.05
C GLN A 273 0.04 7.62 13.80
N ASP A 274 1.06 7.82 12.95
CA ASP A 274 2.15 6.87 12.80
C ASP A 274 3.10 6.89 14.03
N LEU A 275 4.09 6.02 14.02
CA LEU A 275 5.09 5.94 15.10
C LEU A 275 5.92 7.21 15.28
N GLY A 276 5.93 8.08 14.26
CA GLY A 276 6.57 9.39 14.29
C GLY A 276 5.67 10.50 14.85
N GLY A 277 4.44 10.18 15.27
CA GLY A 277 3.46 11.16 15.79
C GLY A 277 2.83 12.04 14.72
N ARG A 278 2.83 11.62 13.45
CA ARG A 278 2.22 12.34 12.33
C ARG A 278 0.86 11.73 12.03
N ASP A 279 -0.14 12.57 11.77
CA ASP A 279 -1.45 12.13 11.33
C ASP A 279 -1.30 11.26 10.07
N ARG A 280 -1.85 10.04 10.11
CA ARG A 280 -1.65 9.06 9.05
C ARG A 280 -2.92 8.40 8.56
N VAL A 281 -3.90 8.16 9.42
CA VAL A 281 -5.15 7.51 9.04
C VAL A 281 -6.32 8.27 9.61
N ILE A 282 -7.33 8.48 8.78
CA ILE A 282 -8.66 8.94 9.21
C ILE A 282 -9.62 7.75 9.18
N CYS A 283 -10.37 7.56 10.27
CA CYS A 283 -11.43 6.58 10.37
C CYS A 283 -12.76 7.31 10.49
N LEU A 284 -13.73 6.95 9.65
CA LEU A 284 -15.08 7.51 9.62
C LEU A 284 -16.09 6.37 9.66
N ARG A 285 -17.21 6.56 10.34
CA ARG A 285 -18.27 5.56 10.42
C ARG A 285 -19.49 6.02 9.62
N ARG A 286 -20.08 5.14 8.82
CA ARG A 286 -21.27 5.44 8.03
C ARG A 286 -22.51 5.50 8.94
N THR A 287 -23.32 6.55 8.85
CA THR A 287 -24.54 6.73 9.67
C THR A 287 -25.78 6.09 9.02
N VAL A 288 -25.91 6.18 7.71
CA VAL A 288 -27.08 5.76 6.92
C VAL A 288 -26.68 4.90 5.73
#